data_a811de0ff34aaa6a18db2c434bab8117
#
_entry.id   a811de0ff34aaa6a18db2c434bab8117
#
_cell.length_a   1.000
_cell.length_b   1.000
_cell.length_c   1.000
_cell.angle_alpha   90.00
_cell.angle_beta   90.00
_cell.angle_gamma   90.00
#
_symmetry.space_group_name_H-M   'P 1'
#
loop_
_entity.id
_entity.type
_entity.pdbx_description
1 polymer ?
#
loop_
_entity_poly.entity_id
_entity_poly.type
_entity_poly.pdbx_seq_one_letter_code
_entity_poly.pdbx_strand_id
1 'polypeptide(L)'
;MHNCLVGSEMCIRDSTESLNLHLAELFQAISGRTECLQLEFQPSISIPEETEEGIFQVLESAAEKEMRAGHSLMGPHRDDFRLMLDHRPDREFFSQGEFRITNLALKMSLNQLLFQSFKIYPVLIFDDLFSELDPSMKSHIMDFFSQLKNQVFITSTVPPEYVKPGNTLQISQGTTV
;
A
#
# COMPACT_ATOMS: atom_id res chain seq x y z
N MET A 1 2.34 10.96 -27.72
CA MET A 1 2.99 10.56 -26.45
C MET A 1 2.68 11.53 -25.28
N HIS A 2 2.51 12.83 -25.53
CA HIS A 2 2.31 13.82 -24.45
C HIS A 2 1.01 13.62 -23.65
N ASN A 3 -0.14 13.41 -24.28
CA ASN A 3 -1.42 13.16 -23.57
C ASN A 3 -1.38 11.92 -22.66
N CYS A 4 -0.43 11.01 -22.87
CA CYS A 4 -0.30 9.80 -22.07
C CYS A 4 0.37 10.08 -20.71
N LEU A 5 1.30 11.03 -20.65
CA LEU A 5 2.01 11.37 -19.41
C LEU A 5 1.13 12.18 -18.45
N VAL A 6 0.45 13.23 -18.95
CA VAL A 6 -0.50 14.03 -18.14
C VAL A 6 -1.64 13.15 -17.64
N GLY A 7 -2.23 12.34 -18.53
CA GLY A 7 -3.31 11.45 -18.15
C GLY A 7 -2.91 10.38 -17.14
N SER A 8 -1.68 9.85 -17.21
CA SER A 8 -1.20 8.86 -16.25
C SER A 8 -0.94 9.47 -14.87
N GLU A 9 -0.35 10.67 -14.81
CA GLU A 9 -0.10 11.35 -13.54
C GLU A 9 -1.40 11.72 -12.83
N MET A 10 -2.39 12.26 -13.53
CA MET A 10 -3.72 12.53 -12.98
C MET A 10 -4.37 11.24 -12.44
N CYS A 11 -4.34 10.16 -13.21
CA CYS A 11 -4.90 8.88 -12.75
C CYS A 11 -4.18 8.32 -11.50
N ILE A 12 -2.87 8.52 -11.38
CA ILE A 12 -2.09 8.10 -10.21
C ILE A 12 -2.48 8.96 -9.00
N ARG A 13 -2.60 10.28 -9.13
CA ARG A 13 -3.06 11.19 -8.06
C ARG A 13 -4.47 10.81 -7.59
N ASP A 14 -5.42 10.69 -8.51
CA ASP A 14 -6.80 10.32 -8.19
C ASP A 14 -6.87 8.97 -7.46
N SER A 15 -6.06 8.01 -7.88
CA SER A 15 -5.97 6.71 -7.22
C SER A 15 -5.37 6.82 -5.82
N THR A 16 -4.34 7.66 -5.64
CA THR A 16 -3.70 7.91 -4.35
C THR A 16 -4.67 8.59 -3.38
N GLU A 17 -5.40 9.59 -3.85
CA GLU A 17 -6.44 10.26 -3.07
C GLU A 17 -7.55 9.29 -2.65
N SER A 18 -7.99 8.46 -3.59
CA SER A 18 -9.02 7.43 -3.32
C SER A 18 -8.56 6.40 -2.29
N LEU A 19 -7.29 6.00 -2.31
CA LEU A 19 -6.70 5.12 -1.29
C LEU A 19 -6.65 5.82 0.07
N ASN A 20 -6.26 7.09 0.11
CA ASN A 20 -6.15 7.87 1.34
C ASN A 20 -7.49 8.08 2.04
N LEU A 21 -8.63 8.06 1.33
CA LEU A 21 -9.96 8.17 1.94
C LEU A 21 -10.22 7.13 3.04
N HIS A 22 -9.60 5.95 2.93
CA HIS A 22 -9.81 4.84 3.86
C HIS A 22 -8.57 4.46 4.66
N LEU A 23 -7.39 4.94 4.23
CA LEU A 23 -6.11 4.44 4.73
C LEU A 23 -5.91 4.73 6.22
N ALA A 24 -6.23 5.94 6.67
CA ALA A 24 -6.08 6.32 8.08
C ALA A 24 -7.04 5.52 9.00
N GLU A 25 -8.30 5.38 8.62
CA GLU A 25 -9.30 4.60 9.38
C GLU A 25 -8.91 3.13 9.46
N LEU A 26 -8.47 2.55 8.36
CA LEU A 26 -8.04 1.15 8.30
C LEU A 26 -6.77 0.93 9.14
N PHE A 27 -5.82 1.85 9.08
CA PHE A 27 -4.63 1.77 9.93
C PHE A 27 -5.00 1.79 11.41
N GLN A 28 -5.89 2.69 11.83
CA GLN A 28 -6.35 2.77 13.21
C GLN A 28 -7.11 1.50 13.64
N ALA A 29 -7.98 0.98 12.77
CA ALA A 29 -8.72 -0.25 13.06
C ALA A 29 -7.81 -1.49 13.19
N ILE A 30 -6.75 -1.57 12.38
CA ILE A 30 -5.82 -2.70 12.37
C ILE A 30 -4.80 -2.59 13.51
N SER A 31 -4.28 -1.39 13.77
CA SER A 31 -3.19 -1.17 14.71
C SER A 31 -3.66 -0.89 16.15
N GLY A 32 -4.92 -0.45 16.31
CA GLY A 32 -5.40 0.11 17.59
C GLY A 32 -4.78 1.47 17.94
N ARG A 33 -4.03 2.09 17.03
CA ARG A 33 -3.30 3.37 17.21
C ARG A 33 -4.13 4.51 16.64
N THR A 34 -3.80 5.74 17.02
CA THR A 34 -4.54 6.95 16.63
C THR A 34 -3.86 7.79 15.57
N GLU A 35 -2.63 7.43 15.19
CA GLU A 35 -1.85 8.14 14.18
C GLU A 35 -2.54 8.09 12.81
N CYS A 36 -2.31 9.12 12.02
CA CYS A 36 -2.84 9.26 10.68
C CYS A 36 -1.83 8.70 9.66
N LEU A 37 -2.18 7.58 9.03
CA LEU A 37 -1.41 7.02 7.92
C LEU A 37 -1.89 7.63 6.60
N GLN A 38 -0.94 8.11 5.79
CA GLN A 38 -1.18 8.67 4.47
C GLN A 38 -0.20 8.11 3.45
N LEU A 39 -0.64 7.99 2.21
CA LEU A 39 0.18 7.68 1.05
C LEU A 39 0.42 8.98 0.28
N GLU A 40 1.67 9.38 0.13
CA GLU A 40 2.08 10.56 -0.63
C GLU A 40 2.66 10.12 -1.97
N PHE A 41 2.11 10.65 -3.05
CA PHE A 41 2.68 10.47 -4.39
C PHE A 41 3.81 11.46 -4.60
N GLN A 42 4.96 10.95 -5.02
CA GLN A 42 6.17 11.75 -5.31
C GLN A 42 6.50 11.66 -6.79
N PRO A 43 5.97 12.59 -7.59
CA PRO A 43 6.28 12.64 -9.00
C PRO A 43 7.76 12.99 -9.22
N SER A 44 8.39 12.34 -10.17
CA SER A 44 9.77 12.63 -10.61
C SER A 44 9.87 13.96 -11.36
N ILE A 45 8.74 14.45 -11.85
CA ILE A 45 8.61 15.73 -12.55
C ILE A 45 7.83 16.67 -11.66
N SER A 46 8.45 17.72 -11.18
CA SER A 46 7.75 18.83 -10.53
C SER A 46 7.36 19.85 -11.59
N ILE A 47 6.07 19.92 -11.92
CA ILE A 47 5.56 20.84 -12.94
C ILE A 47 4.94 22.03 -12.20
N PRO A 48 5.48 23.23 -12.38
CA PRO A 48 4.94 24.44 -11.73
C PRO A 48 3.50 24.76 -12.13
N GLU A 49 3.15 24.43 -13.38
CA GLU A 49 1.80 24.53 -13.92
C GLU A 49 1.48 23.20 -14.60
N GLU A 50 0.35 22.55 -14.25
CA GLU A 50 -0.09 21.27 -14.82
C GLU A 50 -0.59 21.45 -16.27
N THR A 51 0.25 22.09 -17.12
CA THR A 51 -0.01 22.33 -18.51
C THR A 51 0.91 21.48 -19.39
N GLU A 52 0.43 21.17 -20.61
CA GLU A 52 1.26 20.43 -21.59
C GLU A 52 2.58 21.16 -21.89
N GLU A 53 2.52 22.50 -21.98
CA GLU A 53 3.71 23.34 -22.22
C GLU A 53 4.69 23.25 -21.05
N GLY A 54 4.22 23.26 -19.80
CA GLY A 54 5.08 23.13 -18.61
C GLY A 54 5.81 21.81 -18.59
N ILE A 55 5.13 20.69 -18.89
CA ILE A 55 5.75 19.36 -19.02
C ILE A 55 6.80 19.35 -20.13
N PHE A 56 6.46 19.90 -21.28
CA PHE A 56 7.40 19.93 -22.41
C PHE A 56 8.68 20.70 -22.08
N GLN A 57 8.59 21.86 -21.43
CA GLN A 57 9.75 22.64 -21.02
C GLN A 57 10.64 21.88 -20.03
N VAL A 58 10.04 21.17 -19.06
CA VAL A 58 10.80 20.36 -18.11
C VAL A 58 11.53 19.21 -18.81
N LEU A 59 10.85 18.49 -19.70
CA LEU A 59 11.43 17.39 -20.47
C LEU A 59 12.54 17.88 -21.41
N GLU A 60 12.34 19.01 -22.08
CA GLU A 60 13.35 19.61 -22.96
C GLU A 60 14.59 20.00 -22.18
N SER A 61 14.43 20.61 -21.00
CA SER A 61 15.55 20.98 -20.12
C SER A 61 16.36 19.77 -19.61
N ALA A 62 15.73 18.60 -19.53
CA ALA A 62 16.37 17.35 -19.11
C ALA A 62 17.04 16.59 -20.25
N ALA A 63 16.68 16.87 -21.50
CA ALA A 63 17.07 16.08 -22.67
C ALA A 63 18.60 15.88 -22.83
N GLU A 64 19.40 16.91 -22.59
CA GLU A 64 20.85 16.77 -22.61
C GLU A 64 21.40 15.82 -21.54
N LYS A 65 20.82 15.86 -20.34
CA LYS A 65 21.22 15.00 -19.22
C LYS A 65 20.84 13.55 -19.51
N GLU A 66 19.65 13.34 -20.06
CA GLU A 66 19.15 12.02 -20.44
C GLU A 66 19.97 11.40 -21.57
N MET A 67 20.34 12.19 -22.58
CA MET A 67 21.23 11.74 -23.65
C MET A 67 22.61 11.30 -23.13
N ARG A 68 23.18 12.03 -22.16
CA ARG A 68 24.46 11.66 -21.52
C ARG A 68 24.32 10.41 -20.65
N ALA A 69 23.18 10.25 -19.97
CA ALA A 69 22.91 9.11 -19.10
C ALA A 69 22.55 7.83 -19.87
N GLY A 70 22.07 7.95 -21.11
CA GLY A 70 21.61 6.84 -21.93
C GLY A 70 20.28 6.24 -21.51
N HIS A 71 19.55 6.89 -20.59
CA HIS A 71 18.23 6.48 -20.11
C HIS A 71 17.42 7.69 -19.65
N SER A 72 16.09 7.55 -19.59
CA SER A 72 15.24 8.60 -19.08
C SER A 72 15.42 8.80 -17.57
N LEU A 73 15.54 10.05 -17.16
CA LEU A 73 15.70 10.48 -15.77
C LEU A 73 14.36 10.90 -15.13
N MET A 74 13.33 11.12 -15.95
CA MET A 74 12.03 11.64 -15.55
C MET A 74 10.91 10.81 -16.16
N GLY A 75 9.74 10.78 -15.52
CA GLY A 75 8.53 10.13 -15.98
C GLY A 75 7.96 9.13 -15.00
N PRO A 76 6.78 8.52 -15.26
CA PRO A 76 6.06 7.66 -14.33
C PRO A 76 6.86 6.46 -13.81
N HIS A 77 7.86 6.00 -14.56
CA HIS A 77 8.77 4.92 -14.14
C HIS A 77 9.81 5.37 -13.10
N ARG A 78 9.89 6.66 -12.81
CA ARG A 78 10.75 7.27 -11.78
C ARG A 78 9.97 7.84 -10.61
N ASP A 79 8.65 7.88 -10.75
CA ASP A 79 7.79 8.31 -9.67
C ASP A 79 7.88 7.34 -8.50
N ASP A 80 7.66 7.83 -7.31
CA ASP A 80 7.71 7.03 -6.08
C ASP A 80 6.49 7.34 -5.21
N PHE A 81 6.27 6.47 -4.23
CA PHE A 81 5.28 6.66 -3.19
C PHE A 81 5.95 6.61 -1.83
N ARG A 82 5.47 7.44 -0.92
CA ARG A 82 5.93 7.48 0.44
C ARG A 82 4.77 7.30 1.40
N LEU A 83 4.92 6.38 2.34
CA LEU A 83 4.00 6.27 3.47
C LEU A 83 4.41 7.29 4.53
N MET A 84 3.43 8.03 5.04
CA MET A 84 3.60 9.05 6.06
C MET A 84 2.74 8.69 7.27
N LEU A 85 3.33 8.67 8.45
CA LEU A 85 2.63 8.47 9.71
C LEU A 85 2.78 9.74 10.55
N ASP A 86 1.68 10.47 10.76
CA ASP A 86 1.71 11.80 11.39
C ASP A 86 2.77 12.71 10.78
N HIS A 87 2.82 12.79 9.45
CA HIS A 87 3.79 13.57 8.66
C HIS A 87 5.26 13.13 8.78
N ARG A 88 5.54 11.96 9.39
CA ARG A 88 6.89 11.36 9.44
C ARG A 88 7.02 10.27 8.38
N PRO A 89 8.07 10.29 7.55
CA PRO A 89 8.23 9.31 6.47
C PRO A 89 8.62 7.92 6.99
N ASP A 90 8.12 6.89 6.32
CA ASP A 90 8.27 5.47 6.68
C ASP A 90 9.73 5.00 6.81
N ARG A 91 10.59 5.39 5.87
CA ARG A 91 11.96 4.86 5.77
C ARG A 91 12.88 5.20 6.93
N GLU A 92 12.56 6.26 7.69
CA GLU A 92 13.42 6.76 8.76
C GLU A 92 12.93 6.39 10.17
N PHE A 93 11.65 6.05 10.31
CA PHE A 93 11.02 5.99 11.63
C PHE A 93 10.20 4.73 11.89
N PHE A 94 9.94 3.89 10.89
CA PHE A 94 9.11 2.71 11.08
C PHE A 94 9.94 1.51 11.52
N SER A 95 9.53 0.87 12.62
CA SER A 95 9.97 -0.48 12.96
C SER A 95 9.45 -1.49 11.91
N GLN A 96 10.02 -2.69 11.89
CA GLN A 96 9.58 -3.75 10.98
C GLN A 96 8.10 -4.09 11.19
N GLY A 97 7.65 -4.14 12.44
CA GLY A 97 6.25 -4.35 12.78
C GLY A 97 5.33 -3.23 12.27
N GLU A 98 5.72 -1.96 12.44
CA GLU A 98 4.97 -0.82 11.93
C GLU A 98 4.90 -0.85 10.40
N PHE A 99 5.98 -1.17 9.72
CA PHE A 99 6.00 -1.30 8.27
C PHE A 99 5.05 -2.41 7.77
N ARG A 100 4.96 -3.54 8.48
CA ARG A 100 4.01 -4.62 8.15
C ARG A 100 2.56 -4.16 8.29
N ILE A 101 2.26 -3.42 9.34
CA ILE A 101 0.90 -2.93 9.60
C ILE A 101 0.51 -1.85 8.60
N THR A 102 1.40 -0.92 8.28
CA THR A 102 1.14 0.10 7.27
C THR A 102 0.91 -0.53 5.89
N ASN A 103 1.69 -1.55 5.52
CA ASN A 103 1.45 -2.32 4.30
C ASN A 103 0.11 -3.08 4.32
N LEU A 104 -0.28 -3.64 5.48
CA LEU A 104 -1.58 -4.30 5.62
C LEU A 104 -2.71 -3.28 5.43
N ALA A 105 -2.62 -2.12 6.08
CA ALA A 105 -3.61 -1.06 5.94
C ALA A 105 -3.73 -0.58 4.48
N LEU A 106 -2.61 -0.43 3.77
CA LEU A 106 -2.60 -0.07 2.36
C LEU A 106 -3.29 -1.14 1.48
N LYS A 107 -3.00 -2.42 1.72
CA LYS A 107 -3.67 -3.53 1.01
C LYS A 107 -5.17 -3.56 1.31
N MET A 108 -5.58 -3.25 2.53
CA MET A 108 -6.99 -3.20 2.89
C MET A 108 -7.70 -1.97 2.30
N SER A 109 -7.01 -0.83 2.17
CA SER A 109 -7.51 0.33 1.43
C SER A 109 -7.73 -0.01 -0.05
N LEU A 110 -6.79 -0.72 -0.68
CA LEU A 110 -6.96 -1.22 -2.04
C LEU A 110 -8.13 -2.21 -2.16
N ASN A 111 -8.31 -3.12 -1.19
CA ASN A 111 -9.45 -4.03 -1.13
C ASN A 111 -10.78 -3.26 -1.11
N GLN A 112 -10.86 -2.17 -0.34
CA GLN A 112 -12.05 -1.31 -0.27
C GLN A 112 -12.32 -0.63 -1.61
N LEU A 113 -11.30 -0.11 -2.25
CA LEU A 113 -11.39 0.52 -3.57
C LEU A 113 -11.86 -0.47 -4.64
N LEU A 114 -11.33 -1.70 -4.65
CA LEU A 114 -11.76 -2.78 -5.54
C LEU A 114 -13.22 -3.14 -5.33
N PHE A 115 -13.65 -3.23 -4.07
CA PHE A 115 -15.07 -3.47 -3.77
C PHE A 115 -15.96 -2.33 -4.24
N GLN A 116 -15.54 -1.08 -4.07
CA GLN A 116 -16.30 0.08 -4.55
C GLN A 116 -16.47 0.05 -6.07
N SER A 117 -15.43 -0.34 -6.80
CA SER A 117 -15.42 -0.36 -8.26
C SER A 117 -16.15 -1.58 -8.85
N PHE A 118 -15.93 -2.75 -8.32
CA PHE A 118 -16.40 -4.02 -8.91
C PHE A 118 -17.52 -4.70 -8.13
N LYS A 119 -17.83 -4.25 -6.92
CA LYS A 119 -18.81 -4.87 -6.00
C LYS A 119 -18.51 -6.33 -5.65
N ILE A 120 -17.26 -6.73 -5.74
CA ILE A 120 -16.78 -8.09 -5.45
C ILE A 120 -15.74 -7.99 -4.33
N TYR A 121 -15.84 -8.88 -3.34
CA TYR A 121 -14.81 -9.05 -2.33
C TYR A 121 -13.75 -10.02 -2.85
N PRO A 122 -12.50 -9.57 -3.09
CA PRO A 122 -11.44 -10.47 -3.51
C PRO A 122 -11.07 -11.45 -2.39
N VAL A 123 -10.48 -12.59 -2.77
CA VAL A 123 -9.84 -13.49 -1.81
C VAL A 123 -8.52 -12.83 -1.36
N LEU A 124 -8.32 -12.77 -0.06
CA LEU A 124 -7.11 -12.20 0.55
C LEU A 124 -6.19 -13.33 0.99
N ILE A 125 -4.92 -13.23 0.61
CA ILE A 125 -3.90 -14.22 0.97
C ILE A 125 -2.74 -13.46 1.62
N PHE A 126 -2.42 -13.83 2.86
CA PHE A 126 -1.32 -13.26 3.63
C PHE A 126 -0.34 -14.35 4.01
N ASP A 127 0.90 -14.19 3.55
CA ASP A 127 1.98 -15.10 3.86
C ASP A 127 2.78 -14.57 5.05
N ASP A 128 2.93 -15.42 6.08
CA ASP A 128 3.65 -15.13 7.32
C ASP A 128 3.30 -13.77 7.97
N LEU A 129 2.00 -13.44 8.01
CA LEU A 129 1.52 -12.14 8.44
C LEU A 129 1.92 -11.80 9.88
N PHE A 130 1.94 -12.80 10.77
CA PHE A 130 2.11 -12.60 12.20
C PHE A 130 3.55 -12.60 12.69
N SER A 131 4.51 -12.86 11.80
CA SER A 131 5.92 -12.78 12.11
C SER A 131 6.29 -11.36 12.59
N GLU A 132 7.08 -11.26 13.65
CA GLU A 132 7.59 -10.00 14.22
C GLU A 132 6.54 -9.03 14.79
N LEU A 133 5.28 -9.46 14.87
CA LEU A 133 4.23 -8.69 15.52
C LEU A 133 4.08 -9.10 16.99
N ASP A 134 3.83 -8.11 17.85
CA ASP A 134 3.52 -8.37 19.26
C ASP A 134 2.12 -9.00 19.44
N PRO A 135 1.84 -9.65 20.58
CA PRO A 135 0.56 -10.33 20.82
C PRO A 135 -0.65 -9.39 20.76
N SER A 136 -0.52 -8.15 21.20
CA SER A 136 -1.60 -7.16 21.17
C SER A 136 -1.97 -6.83 19.73
N MET A 137 -0.98 -6.64 18.87
CA MET A 137 -1.17 -6.36 17.47
C MET A 137 -1.80 -7.52 16.71
N LYS A 138 -1.37 -8.76 17.00
CA LYS A 138 -1.98 -9.97 16.44
C LYS A 138 -3.48 -10.04 16.77
N SER A 139 -3.85 -9.71 18.00
CA SER A 139 -5.25 -9.67 18.42
C SER A 139 -6.06 -8.64 17.63
N HIS A 140 -5.57 -7.40 17.49
CA HIS A 140 -6.23 -6.35 16.72
C HIS A 140 -6.45 -6.76 15.26
N ILE A 141 -5.43 -7.35 14.63
CA ILE A 141 -5.54 -7.83 13.25
C ILE A 141 -6.59 -8.93 13.12
N MET A 142 -6.63 -9.87 14.06
CA MET A 142 -7.61 -10.95 14.04
C MET A 142 -9.04 -10.44 14.27
N ASP A 143 -9.22 -9.49 15.18
CA ASP A 143 -10.50 -8.83 15.42
C ASP A 143 -10.96 -8.09 14.16
N PHE A 144 -10.07 -7.36 13.51
CA PHE A 144 -10.34 -6.70 12.24
C PHE A 144 -10.75 -7.71 11.16
N PHE A 145 -10.01 -8.81 10.98
CA PHE A 145 -10.33 -9.82 9.97
C PHE A 145 -11.66 -10.53 10.24
N SER A 146 -12.03 -10.71 11.50
CA SER A 146 -13.30 -11.32 11.85
C SER A 146 -14.52 -10.55 11.37
N GLN A 147 -14.36 -9.27 11.07
CA GLN A 147 -15.40 -8.37 10.59
C GLN A 147 -15.47 -8.28 9.05
N LEU A 148 -14.45 -8.81 8.36
CA LEU A 148 -14.39 -8.77 6.91
C LEU A 148 -15.39 -9.74 6.28
N LYS A 149 -15.92 -9.35 5.11
CA LYS A 149 -16.73 -10.23 4.25
C LYS A 149 -15.88 -11.03 3.26
N ASN A 150 -14.60 -10.75 3.19
CA ASN A 150 -13.67 -11.44 2.35
C ASN A 150 -13.38 -12.86 2.83
N GLN A 151 -13.09 -13.77 1.93
CA GLN A 151 -12.37 -15.00 2.27
C GLN A 151 -10.91 -14.67 2.50
N VAL A 152 -10.38 -15.04 3.67
CA VAL A 152 -9.01 -14.72 4.09
C VAL A 152 -8.24 -16.00 4.35
N PHE A 153 -7.06 -16.13 3.73
CA PHE A 153 -6.07 -17.18 4.00
C PHE A 153 -4.83 -16.55 4.63
N ILE A 154 -4.38 -17.12 5.72
CA ILE A 154 -3.17 -16.66 6.43
C ILE A 154 -2.28 -17.86 6.65
N THR A 155 -1.01 -17.77 6.24
CA THR A 155 0.01 -18.76 6.62
C THR A 155 0.77 -18.27 7.85
N SER A 156 1.18 -19.21 8.69
CA SER A 156 2.01 -18.91 9.86
C SER A 156 2.79 -20.16 10.27
N THR A 157 4.00 -19.98 10.77
CA THR A 157 4.84 -21.06 11.33
C THR A 157 4.40 -21.47 12.73
N VAL A 158 3.64 -20.62 13.42
CA VAL A 158 3.09 -20.87 14.75
C VAL A 158 1.58 -20.68 14.71
N PRO A 159 0.76 -21.63 15.18
CA PRO A 159 -0.69 -21.46 15.26
C PRO A 159 -0.98 -20.21 16.09
N PRO A 160 -1.72 -19.25 15.57
CA PRO A 160 -2.13 -18.10 16.38
C PRO A 160 -3.08 -18.58 17.49
N GLU A 161 -2.80 -18.23 18.72
CA GLU A 161 -3.61 -18.58 19.89
C GLU A 161 -5.07 -18.09 19.81
N TYR A 162 -5.34 -17.23 18.84
CA TYR A 162 -6.61 -16.50 18.66
C TYR A 162 -7.50 -17.10 17.55
N VAL A 163 -7.07 -18.16 16.87
CA VAL A 163 -7.87 -18.78 15.79
C VAL A 163 -8.87 -19.77 16.38
N LYS A 164 -10.12 -19.61 16.02
CA LYS A 164 -11.16 -20.56 16.44
C LYS A 164 -10.86 -21.96 15.89
N PRO A 165 -11.02 -23.03 16.70
CA PRO A 165 -10.89 -24.40 16.21
C PRO A 165 -11.82 -24.65 15.02
N GLY A 166 -11.31 -25.29 13.98
CA GLY A 166 -12.05 -25.61 12.76
C GLY A 166 -11.66 -24.78 11.52
N ASN A 167 -11.01 -23.64 11.71
CA ASN A 167 -10.53 -22.80 10.60
C ASN A 167 -9.02 -22.92 10.36
N THR A 168 -8.34 -23.86 11.01
CA THR A 168 -6.90 -24.05 10.92
C THR A 168 -6.61 -25.36 10.20
N LEU A 169 -5.76 -25.28 9.17
CA LEU A 169 -5.18 -26.43 8.49
C LEU A 169 -3.70 -26.50 8.87
N GLN A 170 -3.30 -27.58 9.52
CA GLN A 170 -1.89 -27.86 9.80
C GLN A 170 -1.29 -28.63 8.64
N ILE A 171 -0.14 -28.17 8.13
CA ILE A 171 0.60 -28.84 7.06
C ILE A 171 1.93 -29.30 7.63
N SER A 172 2.20 -30.60 7.54
CA SER A 172 3.48 -31.19 7.91
C SER A 172 4.02 -32.00 6.73
N GLN A 173 5.27 -31.76 6.33
CA GLN A 173 5.93 -32.44 5.20
C GLN A 173 5.10 -32.44 3.90
N GLY A 174 4.35 -31.37 3.65
CA GLY A 174 3.53 -31.22 2.44
C GLY A 174 2.16 -31.92 2.49
N THR A 175 1.79 -32.51 3.63
CA THR A 175 0.48 -33.15 3.84
C THR A 175 -0.31 -32.44 4.95
N THR A 176 -1.63 -32.40 4.80
CA THR A 176 -2.54 -31.93 5.87
C THR A 176 -2.59 -32.97 6.97
N VAL A 177 -2.50 -32.54 8.22
CA VAL A 177 -2.55 -33.37 9.42
C VAL A 177 -3.80 -33.02 10.20
#